data_5996db531792848daef8ca8a82a26a94
#
_entry.id   5996db531792848daef8ca8a82a26a94
#
_cell.length_a   1.000
_cell.length_b   1.000
_cell.length_c   1.000
_cell.angle_alpha   90.00
_cell.angle_beta   90.00
_cell.angle_gamma   90.00
#
_symmetry.space_group_name_H-M   'P 1'
#
loop_
_entity.id
_entity.type
_entity.pdbx_description
1 polymer ?
#
loop_
_entity_poly.entity_id
_entity_poly.type
_entity_poly.pdbx_seq_one_letter_code
_entity_poly.pdbx_strand_id
1 'polypeptide(L)'
;LTIIVMPKFKIVQKLTDKLNGVTRENLTGIRVVRAFNAEEYQQEKFQDVNNSLTNLQLFNQKTMSIMAPVMYLVMYMLTLVIYFIGAYLIKGALMADKIGLFGDMVVFSSYAMQIIMSFLMLAMIFMILPRAQVSASRINEVLDTSVSVIDGNVETKSEVGTIEFKNVSFKYPDAEEYVLKNISFKANKGDTVAFIGSTGSGKSTLVNLIVRFYDVTDGEILIDGVNIKDYKLEYLYKLIGYVPQRAVLFNGTVNSNISYGEAMEKISDKKIVEASKVAQADEFISKMDDGYESHIAQGGTNISGGQKQRIAISRAIAKNPEIYIFDDSFSALDYKTDAVLRSELKKYTKDATSLIVAQRIGTIMNADKIIVLDNGESVGVGTHEELLKSCEVYKQIALSQLSKEELDNAKTK
;
A
#
# COMPACT_ATOMS: atom_id res chain seq x y z
N LEU A 1 -24.77 35.73 -5.72
CA LEU A 1 -23.32 35.43 -5.66
C LEU A 1 -23.07 33.93 -5.41
N THR A 2 -23.63 33.34 -4.37
CA THR A 2 -23.44 31.94 -3.98
C THR A 2 -23.84 30.98 -5.11
N ILE A 3 -24.96 31.17 -5.77
CA ILE A 3 -25.43 30.32 -6.88
C ILE A 3 -24.42 30.31 -8.05
N ILE A 4 -23.76 31.43 -8.31
CA ILE A 4 -22.76 31.57 -9.40
C ILE A 4 -21.43 30.89 -9.03
N VAL A 5 -21.00 30.95 -7.76
CA VAL A 5 -19.68 30.50 -7.32
C VAL A 5 -19.68 29.05 -6.90
N MET A 6 -20.77 28.50 -6.35
CA MET A 6 -20.88 27.13 -5.87
C MET A 6 -20.50 26.07 -6.93
N PRO A 7 -20.99 26.08 -8.18
CA PRO A 7 -20.59 25.11 -9.18
C PRO A 7 -19.09 25.15 -9.49
N LYS A 8 -18.51 26.36 -9.40
CA LYS A 8 -17.09 26.59 -9.70
C LYS A 8 -16.16 26.04 -8.63
N PHE A 9 -16.60 25.91 -7.37
CA PHE A 9 -15.80 25.26 -6.32
C PHE A 9 -15.54 23.78 -6.63
N LYS A 10 -16.50 23.05 -7.22
CA LYS A 10 -16.28 21.68 -7.67
C LYS A 10 -15.21 21.59 -8.76
N ILE A 11 -15.18 22.59 -9.66
CA ILE A 11 -14.18 22.65 -10.73
C ILE A 11 -12.79 22.99 -10.15
N VAL A 12 -12.72 23.92 -9.17
CA VAL A 12 -11.46 24.22 -8.45
C VAL A 12 -10.88 22.95 -7.84
N GLN A 13 -11.70 22.12 -7.18
CA GLN A 13 -11.21 20.87 -6.60
C GLN A 13 -10.63 19.92 -7.66
N LYS A 14 -11.33 19.72 -8.79
CA LYS A 14 -10.84 18.88 -9.90
C LYS A 14 -9.52 19.41 -10.49
N LEU A 15 -9.39 20.73 -10.64
CA LEU A 15 -8.15 21.34 -11.14
C LEU A 15 -7.01 21.23 -10.14
N THR A 16 -7.29 21.31 -8.83
CA THR A 16 -6.31 21.09 -7.78
C THR A 16 -5.81 19.64 -7.80
N ASP A 17 -6.73 18.67 -7.91
CA ASP A 17 -6.37 17.25 -8.03
C ASP A 17 -5.54 16.98 -9.28
N LYS A 18 -5.89 17.62 -10.42
CA LYS A 18 -5.10 17.53 -11.67
C LYS A 18 -3.71 18.16 -11.51
N LEU A 19 -3.59 19.32 -10.85
CA LEU A 19 -2.29 19.98 -10.59
C LEU A 19 -1.40 19.10 -9.72
N ASN A 20 -1.95 18.51 -8.65
CA ASN A 20 -1.24 17.57 -7.79
C ASN A 20 -0.80 16.32 -8.57
N GLY A 21 -1.64 15.82 -9.49
CA GLY A 21 -1.30 14.70 -10.38
C GLY A 21 -0.10 15.01 -11.27
N VAL A 22 -0.11 16.15 -11.96
CA VAL A 22 1.00 16.60 -12.82
C VAL A 22 2.29 16.79 -12.01
N THR A 23 2.18 17.40 -10.82
CA THR A 23 3.34 17.60 -9.93
C THR A 23 3.93 16.27 -9.47
N ARG A 24 3.09 15.31 -9.06
CA ARG A 24 3.53 13.98 -8.63
C ARG A 24 4.19 13.21 -9.78
N GLU A 25 3.60 13.24 -10.97
CA GLU A 25 4.16 12.63 -12.18
C GLU A 25 5.55 13.17 -12.47
N ASN A 26 5.73 14.50 -12.43
CA ASN A 26 7.01 15.15 -12.66
C ASN A 26 8.05 14.77 -11.60
N LEU A 27 7.68 14.80 -10.29
CA LEU A 27 8.59 14.42 -9.20
C LEU A 27 9.00 12.95 -9.27
N THR A 28 8.05 12.06 -9.55
CA THR A 28 8.34 10.62 -9.68
C THR A 28 9.20 10.32 -10.90
N GLY A 29 8.94 11.01 -12.01
CA GLY A 29 9.63 10.85 -13.29
C GLY A 29 10.83 11.76 -13.50
N ILE A 30 11.30 12.51 -12.49
CA ILE A 30 12.31 13.59 -12.67
C ILE A 30 13.59 13.16 -13.40
N ARG A 31 14.04 11.92 -13.17
CA ARG A 31 15.21 11.37 -13.86
C ARG A 31 14.96 11.17 -15.36
N VAL A 32 13.74 10.74 -15.71
CA VAL A 32 13.33 10.56 -17.12
C VAL A 32 13.20 11.92 -17.79
N VAL A 33 12.53 12.87 -17.13
CA VAL A 33 12.40 14.25 -17.63
C VAL A 33 13.78 14.83 -17.96
N ARG A 34 14.74 14.69 -17.05
CA ARG A 34 16.12 15.15 -17.23
C ARG A 34 16.86 14.39 -18.35
N ALA A 35 16.74 13.06 -18.37
CA ALA A 35 17.43 12.23 -19.35
C ALA A 35 16.96 12.50 -20.80
N PHE A 36 15.69 12.90 -20.96
CA PHE A 36 15.10 13.20 -22.26
C PHE A 36 15.01 14.70 -22.57
N ASN A 37 15.60 15.59 -21.73
CA ASN A 37 15.56 17.04 -21.87
C ASN A 37 14.12 17.58 -22.05
N ALA A 38 13.19 17.06 -21.28
CA ALA A 38 11.75 17.33 -21.39
C ALA A 38 11.22 18.29 -20.32
N GLU A 39 12.10 19.12 -19.73
CA GLU A 39 11.73 20.07 -18.67
C GLU A 39 10.74 21.11 -19.19
N GLU A 40 10.96 21.66 -20.37
CA GLU A 40 10.09 22.66 -20.98
C GLU A 40 8.67 22.11 -21.20
N TYR A 41 8.56 20.90 -21.75
CA TYR A 41 7.29 20.23 -21.93
C TYR A 41 6.53 20.03 -20.59
N GLN A 42 7.23 19.60 -19.54
CA GLN A 42 6.62 19.43 -18.22
C GLN A 42 6.23 20.76 -17.58
N GLN A 43 7.03 21.81 -17.81
CA GLN A 43 6.72 23.16 -17.35
C GLN A 43 5.47 23.72 -18.04
N GLU A 44 5.34 23.57 -19.34
CA GLU A 44 4.14 23.96 -20.09
C GLU A 44 2.91 23.22 -19.59
N LYS A 45 2.99 21.89 -19.45
CA LYS A 45 1.91 21.06 -18.92
C LYS A 45 1.45 21.50 -17.53
N PHE A 46 2.39 21.85 -16.63
CA PHE A 46 2.10 22.39 -15.32
C PHE A 46 1.44 23.77 -15.42
N GLN A 47 2.02 24.66 -16.26
CA GLN A 47 1.57 26.05 -16.40
C GLN A 47 0.14 26.14 -16.93
N ASP A 48 -0.26 25.28 -17.87
CA ASP A 48 -1.62 25.23 -18.40
C ASP A 48 -2.65 24.91 -17.33
N VAL A 49 -2.38 23.92 -16.50
CA VAL A 49 -3.28 23.54 -15.38
C VAL A 49 -3.28 24.63 -14.32
N ASN A 50 -2.11 25.18 -14.00
CA ASN A 50 -1.96 26.25 -13.00
C ASN A 50 -2.69 27.52 -13.44
N ASN A 51 -2.57 27.93 -14.70
CA ASN A 51 -3.30 29.10 -15.25
C ASN A 51 -4.82 28.89 -15.19
N SER A 52 -5.30 27.70 -15.53
CA SER A 52 -6.72 27.36 -15.46
C SER A 52 -7.24 27.45 -14.03
N LEU A 53 -6.50 26.91 -13.07
CA LEU A 53 -6.83 26.97 -11.65
C LEU A 53 -6.80 28.41 -11.12
N THR A 54 -5.74 29.15 -11.45
CA THR A 54 -5.55 30.54 -11.02
C THR A 54 -6.67 31.44 -11.53
N ASN A 55 -7.01 31.35 -12.82
CA ASN A 55 -8.08 32.14 -13.43
C ASN A 55 -9.43 31.87 -12.77
N LEU A 56 -9.72 30.61 -12.48
CA LEU A 56 -10.96 30.22 -11.81
C LEU A 56 -11.01 30.69 -10.35
N GLN A 57 -9.89 30.59 -9.63
CA GLN A 57 -9.78 31.09 -8.27
C GLN A 57 -9.89 32.62 -8.22
N LEU A 58 -9.24 33.33 -9.15
CA LEU A 58 -9.36 34.79 -9.25
C LEU A 58 -10.80 35.23 -9.51
N PHE A 59 -11.52 34.53 -10.39
CA PHE A 59 -12.95 34.82 -10.61
C PHE A 59 -13.76 34.63 -9.33
N ASN A 60 -13.57 33.51 -8.62
CA ASN A 60 -14.26 33.23 -7.38
C ASN A 60 -13.94 34.28 -6.31
N GLN A 61 -12.67 34.64 -6.13
CA GLN A 61 -12.21 35.62 -5.17
C GLN A 61 -12.77 37.02 -5.48
N LYS A 62 -12.65 37.45 -6.74
CA LYS A 62 -13.21 38.77 -7.18
C LYS A 62 -14.72 38.83 -6.94
N THR A 63 -15.45 37.76 -7.25
CA THR A 63 -16.91 37.72 -7.07
C THR A 63 -17.26 37.75 -5.58
N MET A 64 -16.53 37.05 -4.74
CA MET A 64 -16.76 37.01 -3.29
C MET A 64 -16.32 38.30 -2.58
N SER A 65 -15.30 38.98 -3.05
CA SER A 65 -14.78 40.20 -2.45
C SER A 65 -15.79 41.39 -2.51
N ILE A 66 -16.77 41.34 -3.43
CA ILE A 66 -17.85 42.34 -3.55
C ILE A 66 -18.82 42.24 -2.36
N MET A 67 -18.94 41.04 -1.75
CA MET A 67 -19.96 40.80 -0.73
C MET A 67 -19.78 41.69 0.52
N ALA A 68 -18.57 41.80 1.04
CA ALA A 68 -18.31 42.55 2.25
C ALA A 68 -18.55 44.06 2.07
N PRO A 69 -18.05 44.76 1.03
CA PRO A 69 -18.36 46.17 0.79
C PRO A 69 -19.88 46.45 0.65
N VAL A 70 -20.59 45.57 -0.08
CA VAL A 70 -22.05 45.73 -0.23
C VAL A 70 -22.77 45.59 1.11
N MET A 71 -22.41 44.60 1.92
CA MET A 71 -23.02 44.41 3.24
C MET A 71 -22.72 45.58 4.20
N TYR A 72 -21.47 46.11 4.20
CA TYR A 72 -21.14 47.31 4.98
C TYR A 72 -21.89 48.53 4.51
N LEU A 73 -22.06 48.72 3.20
CA LEU A 73 -22.84 49.80 2.64
C LEU A 73 -24.31 49.74 3.14
N VAL A 74 -24.92 48.55 3.06
CA VAL A 74 -26.30 48.34 3.56
C VAL A 74 -26.36 48.62 5.07
N MET A 75 -25.37 48.18 5.84
CA MET A 75 -25.28 48.39 7.29
C MET A 75 -25.25 49.89 7.63
N TYR A 76 -24.33 50.64 7.00
CA TYR A 76 -24.20 52.07 7.26
C TYR A 76 -25.43 52.88 6.80
N MET A 77 -26.01 52.52 5.65
CA MET A 77 -27.26 53.15 5.17
C MET A 77 -28.39 52.91 6.14
N LEU A 78 -28.55 51.67 6.63
CA LEU A 78 -29.59 51.35 7.62
C LEU A 78 -29.39 52.12 8.93
N THR A 79 -28.16 52.19 9.42
CA THR A 79 -27.80 52.96 10.62
C THR A 79 -28.13 54.47 10.43
N LEU A 80 -27.79 55.01 9.27
CA LEU A 80 -28.09 56.41 8.94
C LEU A 80 -29.60 56.68 8.92
N VAL A 81 -30.39 55.77 8.33
CA VAL A 81 -31.88 55.89 8.32
C VAL A 81 -32.44 55.82 9.73
N ILE A 82 -31.95 54.92 10.59
CA ILE A 82 -32.38 54.79 11.98
C ILE A 82 -32.08 56.07 12.74
N TYR A 83 -30.89 56.65 12.58
CA TYR A 83 -30.54 57.93 13.26
C TYR A 83 -31.33 59.10 12.72
N PHE A 84 -31.59 59.18 11.42
CA PHE A 84 -32.37 60.22 10.84
C PHE A 84 -33.86 60.21 11.36
N ILE A 85 -34.51 59.05 11.34
CA ILE A 85 -35.85 58.84 11.86
C ILE A 85 -35.86 59.07 13.37
N GLY A 86 -34.93 58.56 14.13
CA GLY A 86 -34.82 58.75 15.57
C GLY A 86 -34.66 60.21 15.95
N ALA A 87 -33.78 60.94 15.27
CA ALA A 87 -33.65 62.39 15.48
C ALA A 87 -34.92 63.19 15.18
N TYR A 88 -35.68 62.82 14.12
CA TYR A 88 -36.95 63.43 13.78
C TYR A 88 -38.01 63.19 14.86
N LEU A 89 -38.09 61.95 15.37
CA LEU A 89 -39.01 61.57 16.45
C LEU A 89 -38.69 62.28 17.75
N ILE A 90 -37.39 62.30 18.14
CA ILE A 90 -36.92 63.01 19.37
C ILE A 90 -37.22 64.51 19.31
N LYS A 91 -37.09 65.19 18.14
CA LYS A 91 -37.33 66.55 17.95
C LYS A 91 -38.83 66.91 18.22
N GLY A 92 -39.79 66.05 17.82
CA GLY A 92 -41.21 66.21 18.00
C GLY A 92 -41.73 65.73 19.36
N ALA A 93 -40.99 65.08 20.20
CA ALA A 93 -41.40 64.45 21.46
C ALA A 93 -41.43 65.43 22.64
N LEU A 94 -42.23 65.11 23.67
CA LEU A 94 -42.22 65.77 24.97
C LEU A 94 -40.90 65.51 25.70
N MET A 95 -40.48 66.44 26.57
CA MET A 95 -39.17 66.38 27.25
C MET A 95 -39.02 65.13 28.07
N ALA A 96 -40.09 64.56 28.65
CA ALA A 96 -40.04 63.28 29.41
C ALA A 96 -39.74 62.04 28.53
N ASP A 97 -40.17 62.07 27.24
CA ASP A 97 -40.05 60.90 26.35
C ASP A 97 -38.75 60.87 25.55
N LYS A 98 -37.98 61.98 25.51
CA LYS A 98 -36.78 62.12 24.68
C LYS A 98 -35.71 61.17 25.06
N ILE A 99 -35.51 60.87 26.36
CA ILE A 99 -34.50 59.96 26.87
C ILE A 99 -34.83 58.47 26.45
N GLY A 100 -36.13 58.09 26.55
CA GLY A 100 -36.63 56.80 26.11
C GLY A 100 -36.42 56.60 24.60
N LEU A 101 -36.84 57.53 23.79
CA LEU A 101 -36.67 57.49 22.33
C LEU A 101 -35.21 57.45 21.89
N PHE A 102 -34.28 58.10 22.63
CA PHE A 102 -32.86 57.99 22.38
C PHE A 102 -32.34 56.58 22.72
N GLY A 103 -32.80 56.03 23.84
CA GLY A 103 -32.51 54.63 24.22
C GLY A 103 -32.96 53.62 23.16
N ASP A 104 -34.20 53.77 22.71
CA ASP A 104 -34.78 52.93 21.66
C ASP A 104 -34.01 53.03 20.34
N MET A 105 -33.60 54.24 19.93
CA MET A 105 -32.77 54.44 18.74
C MET A 105 -31.45 53.69 18.82
N VAL A 106 -30.76 53.68 19.98
CA VAL A 106 -29.51 52.94 20.20
C VAL A 106 -29.74 51.45 20.15
N VAL A 107 -30.85 50.98 20.79
CA VAL A 107 -31.20 49.53 20.78
C VAL A 107 -31.53 49.08 19.37
N PHE A 108 -32.33 49.80 18.60
CA PHE A 108 -32.63 49.49 17.22
C PHE A 108 -31.37 49.45 16.34
N SER A 109 -30.46 50.41 16.52
CA SER A 109 -29.18 50.40 15.80
C SER A 109 -28.35 49.16 16.11
N SER A 110 -28.31 48.77 17.40
CA SER A 110 -27.58 47.56 17.83
C SER A 110 -28.20 46.30 17.22
N TYR A 111 -29.52 46.14 17.26
CA TYR A 111 -30.19 44.98 16.66
C TYR A 111 -30.02 44.94 15.13
N ALA A 112 -30.09 46.08 14.44
CA ALA A 112 -29.86 46.15 13.01
C ALA A 112 -28.46 45.63 12.64
N MET A 113 -27.44 46.06 13.41
CA MET A 113 -26.06 45.59 13.24
C MET A 113 -25.94 44.09 13.50
N GLN A 114 -26.57 43.59 14.58
CA GLN A 114 -26.54 42.17 14.94
C GLN A 114 -27.21 41.27 13.86
N ILE A 115 -28.34 41.74 13.28
CA ILE A 115 -29.02 41.04 12.19
C ILE A 115 -28.11 40.92 10.96
N ILE A 116 -27.46 42.02 10.56
CA ILE A 116 -26.56 42.02 9.38
C ILE A 116 -25.37 41.11 9.61
N MET A 117 -24.75 41.12 10.82
CA MET A 117 -23.65 40.21 11.17
C MET A 117 -24.09 38.76 11.17
N SER A 118 -25.32 38.47 11.62
CA SER A 118 -25.89 37.11 11.55
C SER A 118 -26.08 36.64 10.10
N PHE A 119 -26.47 37.49 9.17
CA PHE A 119 -26.54 37.17 7.74
C PHE A 119 -25.16 36.93 7.13
N LEU A 120 -24.13 37.70 7.51
CA LEU A 120 -22.76 37.46 7.09
C LEU A 120 -22.25 36.10 7.56
N MET A 121 -22.53 35.76 8.82
CA MET A 121 -22.17 34.46 9.39
C MET A 121 -22.90 33.32 8.67
N LEU A 122 -24.19 33.47 8.40
CA LEU A 122 -24.96 32.48 7.66
C LEU A 122 -24.42 32.28 6.23
N ALA A 123 -24.06 33.37 5.54
CA ALA A 123 -23.44 33.28 4.22
C ALA A 123 -22.11 32.54 4.26
N MET A 124 -21.29 32.72 5.31
CA MET A 124 -20.04 31.98 5.52
C MET A 124 -20.30 30.48 5.74
N ILE A 125 -21.31 30.13 6.55
CA ILE A 125 -21.70 28.73 6.78
C ILE A 125 -22.13 28.07 5.46
N PHE A 126 -22.93 28.74 4.64
CA PHE A 126 -23.33 28.21 3.32
C PHE A 126 -22.15 27.97 2.36
N MET A 127 -21.02 28.66 2.52
CA MET A 127 -19.81 28.41 1.74
C MET A 127 -19.03 27.18 2.23
N ILE A 128 -19.01 26.95 3.55
CA ILE A 128 -18.26 25.85 4.17
C ILE A 128 -19.03 24.53 4.07
N LEU A 129 -20.37 24.57 4.20
CA LEU A 129 -21.23 23.39 4.24
C LEU A 129 -21.01 22.38 3.08
N PRO A 130 -20.92 22.80 1.80
CA PRO A 130 -20.68 21.86 0.71
C PRO A 130 -19.32 21.17 0.79
N ARG A 131 -18.29 21.85 1.29
CA ARG A 131 -16.97 21.23 1.50
C ARG A 131 -17.03 20.18 2.61
N ALA A 132 -17.68 20.51 3.71
CA ALA A 132 -17.89 19.57 4.81
C ALA A 132 -18.67 18.34 4.35
N GLN A 133 -19.71 18.52 3.56
CA GLN A 133 -20.52 17.43 3.01
C GLN A 133 -19.71 16.51 2.09
N VAL A 134 -18.89 17.05 1.18
CA VAL A 134 -18.01 16.24 0.31
C VAL A 134 -16.97 15.49 1.13
N SER A 135 -16.37 16.12 2.13
CA SER A 135 -15.41 15.47 3.01
C SER A 135 -16.06 14.34 3.83
N ALA A 136 -17.25 14.58 4.39
CA ALA A 136 -18.01 13.57 5.10
C ALA A 136 -18.39 12.39 4.20
N SER A 137 -18.82 12.66 2.95
CA SER A 137 -19.11 11.60 1.98
C SER A 137 -17.90 10.72 1.68
N ARG A 138 -16.71 11.32 1.48
CA ARG A 138 -15.47 10.57 1.25
C ARG A 138 -15.05 9.74 2.46
N ILE A 139 -15.24 10.26 3.66
CA ILE A 139 -14.96 9.52 4.90
C ILE A 139 -15.92 8.32 5.02
N ASN A 140 -17.21 8.55 4.79
CA ASN A 140 -18.21 7.48 4.84
C ASN A 140 -17.95 6.41 3.77
N GLU A 141 -17.55 6.79 2.56
CA GLU A 141 -17.19 5.84 1.50
C GLU A 141 -16.09 4.88 1.96
N VAL A 142 -15.09 5.36 2.68
CA VAL A 142 -14.04 4.52 3.26
C VAL A 142 -14.59 3.66 4.42
N LEU A 143 -15.39 4.25 5.30
CA LEU A 143 -15.96 3.52 6.46
C LEU A 143 -16.98 2.45 6.04
N ASP A 144 -17.73 2.70 4.97
CA ASP A 144 -18.74 1.78 4.44
C ASP A 144 -18.14 0.69 3.55
N THR A 145 -16.84 0.80 3.20
CA THR A 145 -16.14 -0.21 2.40
C THR A 145 -16.03 -1.51 3.21
N SER A 146 -16.66 -2.57 2.74
CA SER A 146 -16.58 -3.88 3.35
C SER A 146 -15.18 -4.49 3.21
N VAL A 147 -14.68 -5.08 4.28
CA VAL A 147 -13.42 -5.83 4.27
C VAL A 147 -13.62 -7.13 3.50
N SER A 148 -12.81 -7.38 2.50
CA SER A 148 -12.91 -8.58 1.65
C SER A 148 -12.41 -9.86 2.35
N VAL A 149 -11.41 -9.74 3.22
CA VAL A 149 -10.86 -10.85 4.00
C VAL A 149 -11.35 -10.73 5.43
N ILE A 150 -12.29 -11.61 5.80
CA ILE A 150 -12.88 -11.62 7.15
C ILE A 150 -12.02 -12.50 8.05
N ASP A 151 -11.73 -12.01 9.27
CA ASP A 151 -10.96 -12.76 10.26
C ASP A 151 -11.68 -14.03 10.69
N GLY A 152 -10.94 -15.12 10.86
CA GLY A 152 -11.44 -16.36 11.43
C GLY A 152 -11.28 -16.42 12.95
N ASN A 153 -11.58 -17.57 13.52
CA ASN A 153 -11.56 -17.75 14.98
C ASN A 153 -10.62 -18.87 15.45
N VAL A 154 -10.00 -19.62 14.52
CA VAL A 154 -9.19 -20.78 14.87
C VAL A 154 -7.76 -20.34 15.22
N GLU A 155 -7.30 -20.75 16.40
CA GLU A 155 -5.93 -20.57 16.89
C GLU A 155 -5.26 -21.92 17.20
N THR A 156 -5.81 -23.02 16.67
CA THR A 156 -5.31 -24.38 16.85
C THR A 156 -5.10 -25.05 15.52
N LYS A 157 -4.30 -26.09 15.47
CA LYS A 157 -3.96 -26.84 14.26
C LYS A 157 -3.98 -28.35 14.54
N SER A 158 -4.19 -29.14 13.50
CA SER A 158 -4.20 -30.60 13.56
C SER A 158 -2.90 -31.25 13.11
N GLU A 159 -2.12 -30.55 12.29
CA GLU A 159 -0.83 -30.97 11.72
C GLU A 159 0.22 -29.88 11.96
N VAL A 160 1.43 -30.04 11.46
CA VAL A 160 2.53 -29.08 11.62
C VAL A 160 3.27 -28.93 10.30
N GLY A 161 3.31 -27.71 9.77
CA GLY A 161 4.07 -27.36 8.58
C GLY A 161 3.54 -27.98 7.30
N THR A 162 2.25 -28.30 7.21
CA THR A 162 1.63 -28.85 5.99
C THR A 162 0.90 -27.76 5.22
N ILE A 163 0.92 -27.85 3.88
CA ILE A 163 0.14 -26.98 3.00
C ILE A 163 -0.52 -27.85 1.93
N GLU A 164 -1.82 -27.67 1.74
CA GLU A 164 -2.57 -28.39 0.72
C GLU A 164 -3.49 -27.43 -0.05
N PHE A 165 -3.35 -27.42 -1.36
CA PHE A 165 -4.25 -26.77 -2.31
C PHE A 165 -5.20 -27.80 -2.90
N LYS A 166 -6.50 -27.56 -2.81
CA LYS A 166 -7.53 -28.44 -3.35
C LYS A 166 -8.37 -27.69 -4.37
N ASN A 167 -8.12 -27.96 -5.65
CA ASN A 167 -8.84 -27.41 -6.81
C ASN A 167 -8.97 -25.88 -6.75
N VAL A 168 -7.88 -25.19 -6.37
CA VAL A 168 -7.89 -23.75 -6.14
C VAL A 168 -7.96 -23.00 -7.46
N SER A 169 -8.98 -22.15 -7.60
CA SER A 169 -9.08 -21.18 -8.69
C SER A 169 -9.25 -19.78 -8.10
N PHE A 170 -8.64 -18.79 -8.77
CA PHE A 170 -8.68 -17.42 -8.29
C PHE A 170 -8.73 -16.40 -9.42
N LYS A 171 -9.57 -15.39 -9.25
CA LYS A 171 -9.57 -14.13 -10.01
C LYS A 171 -9.58 -12.93 -9.06
N TYR A 172 -8.94 -11.85 -9.47
CA TYR A 172 -8.98 -10.60 -8.70
C TYR A 172 -10.40 -10.00 -8.71
N PRO A 173 -10.79 -9.21 -7.68
CA PRO A 173 -12.17 -8.76 -7.52
C PRO A 173 -12.80 -8.11 -8.76
N ASP A 174 -12.05 -7.31 -9.51
CA ASP A 174 -12.55 -6.58 -10.68
C ASP A 174 -12.15 -7.24 -12.02
N ALA A 175 -11.63 -8.48 -11.98
CA ALA A 175 -11.20 -9.20 -13.18
C ALA A 175 -12.29 -10.15 -13.68
N GLU A 176 -12.44 -10.24 -15.00
CA GLU A 176 -13.34 -11.20 -15.65
C GLU A 176 -12.70 -12.60 -15.71
N GLU A 177 -11.39 -12.67 -15.94
CA GLU A 177 -10.67 -13.92 -16.15
C GLU A 177 -9.99 -14.43 -14.88
N TYR A 178 -9.90 -15.77 -14.79
CA TYR A 178 -9.15 -16.45 -13.73
C TYR A 178 -7.65 -16.32 -13.98
N VAL A 179 -6.91 -15.91 -12.93
CA VAL A 179 -5.44 -15.87 -12.93
C VAL A 179 -4.86 -17.23 -12.53
N LEU A 180 -5.54 -17.97 -11.66
CA LEU A 180 -5.22 -19.36 -11.33
C LEU A 180 -6.43 -20.25 -11.56
N LYS A 181 -6.21 -21.44 -12.12
CA LYS A 181 -7.26 -22.39 -12.51
C LYS A 181 -6.92 -23.78 -12.01
N ASN A 182 -7.77 -24.30 -11.12
CA ASN A 182 -7.74 -25.69 -10.66
C ASN A 182 -6.38 -26.17 -10.15
N ILE A 183 -5.69 -25.35 -9.36
CA ILE A 183 -4.38 -25.69 -8.79
C ILE A 183 -4.57 -26.66 -7.62
N SER A 184 -3.88 -27.80 -7.66
CA SER A 184 -3.90 -28.81 -6.60
C SER A 184 -2.49 -29.33 -6.34
N PHE A 185 -2.05 -29.27 -5.09
CA PHE A 185 -0.81 -29.88 -4.64
C PHE A 185 -0.81 -30.01 -3.11
N LYS A 186 0.09 -30.85 -2.60
CA LYS A 186 0.34 -30.98 -1.17
C LYS A 186 1.85 -30.89 -0.89
N ALA A 187 2.23 -30.14 0.14
CA ALA A 187 3.55 -30.10 0.74
C ALA A 187 3.44 -30.61 2.17
N ASN A 188 4.36 -31.48 2.58
CA ASN A 188 4.45 -31.98 3.93
C ASN A 188 5.53 -31.22 4.68
N LYS A 189 5.56 -31.36 5.99
CA LYS A 189 6.61 -30.79 6.84
C LYS A 189 7.99 -31.19 6.35
N GLY A 190 8.86 -30.20 6.17
CA GLY A 190 10.24 -30.39 5.70
C GLY A 190 10.41 -30.41 4.18
N ASP A 191 9.31 -30.46 3.40
CA ASP A 191 9.39 -30.39 1.95
C ASP A 191 9.86 -29.01 1.47
N THR A 192 10.67 -29.00 0.44
CA THR A 192 10.96 -27.81 -0.37
C THR A 192 10.15 -27.89 -1.66
N VAL A 193 9.12 -27.05 -1.79
CA VAL A 193 8.28 -26.97 -2.99
C VAL A 193 8.60 -25.71 -3.78
N ALA A 194 8.93 -25.88 -5.03
CA ALA A 194 9.27 -24.78 -5.92
C ALA A 194 8.21 -24.52 -6.97
N PHE A 195 8.01 -23.23 -7.29
CA PHE A 195 7.11 -22.77 -8.34
C PHE A 195 7.89 -22.09 -9.45
N ILE A 196 7.72 -22.54 -10.68
CA ILE A 196 8.35 -21.98 -11.87
C ILE A 196 7.33 -21.79 -13.00
N GLY A 197 7.62 -20.88 -13.90
CA GLY A 197 6.78 -20.59 -15.07
C GLY A 197 7.10 -19.23 -15.67
N SER A 198 6.51 -18.92 -16.80
CA SER A 198 6.66 -17.64 -17.50
C SER A 198 6.22 -16.43 -16.63
N THR A 199 6.63 -15.24 -17.02
CA THR A 199 6.09 -14.01 -16.41
C THR A 199 4.59 -13.94 -16.65
N GLY A 200 3.82 -13.64 -15.60
CA GLY A 200 2.36 -13.63 -15.69
C GLY A 200 1.66 -14.98 -15.47
N SER A 201 2.40 -16.09 -15.25
CA SER A 201 1.79 -17.42 -15.04
C SER A 201 1.05 -17.61 -13.70
N GLY A 202 1.00 -16.58 -12.84
CA GLY A 202 0.24 -16.62 -11.57
C GLY A 202 1.06 -16.95 -10.32
N LYS A 203 2.41 -17.06 -10.39
CA LYS A 203 3.28 -17.43 -9.25
C LYS A 203 3.12 -16.54 -8.01
N SER A 204 3.22 -15.22 -8.18
CA SER A 204 3.06 -14.28 -7.06
C SER A 204 1.61 -14.25 -6.55
N THR A 205 0.63 -14.49 -7.42
CA THR A 205 -0.77 -14.62 -7.02
C THR A 205 -0.95 -15.84 -6.12
N LEU A 206 -0.35 -16.99 -6.46
CA LEU A 206 -0.38 -18.19 -5.62
C LEU A 206 0.21 -17.92 -4.23
N VAL A 207 1.35 -17.23 -4.15
CA VAL A 207 1.96 -16.83 -2.87
C VAL A 207 1.04 -15.91 -2.07
N ASN A 208 0.41 -14.92 -2.73
CA ASN A 208 -0.52 -14.00 -2.06
C ASN A 208 -1.75 -14.73 -1.47
N LEU A 209 -2.19 -15.82 -2.09
CA LEU A 209 -3.26 -16.66 -1.54
C LEU A 209 -2.81 -17.45 -0.32
N ILE A 210 -1.57 -17.96 -0.28
CA ILE A 210 -1.04 -18.68 0.88
C ILE A 210 -0.97 -17.77 2.10
N VAL A 211 -0.49 -16.52 1.91
CA VAL A 211 -0.45 -15.50 2.97
C VAL A 211 -1.85 -14.94 3.28
N ARG A 212 -2.87 -15.35 2.51
CA ARG A 212 -4.24 -14.86 2.63
C ARG A 212 -4.37 -13.34 2.51
N PHE A 213 -3.66 -12.73 1.55
CA PHE A 213 -3.95 -11.36 1.14
C PHE A 213 -5.26 -11.27 0.34
N TYR A 214 -5.69 -12.39 -0.22
CA TYR A 214 -6.98 -12.60 -0.88
C TYR A 214 -7.53 -13.96 -0.49
N ASP A 215 -8.84 -14.11 -0.45
CA ASP A 215 -9.50 -15.40 -0.35
C ASP A 215 -9.66 -16.03 -1.75
N VAL A 216 -9.58 -17.36 -1.84
CA VAL A 216 -9.75 -18.08 -3.09
C VAL A 216 -11.18 -17.91 -3.63
N THR A 217 -11.33 -17.90 -4.97
CA THR A 217 -12.64 -17.83 -5.64
C THR A 217 -13.33 -19.20 -5.55
N ASP A 218 -12.61 -20.26 -5.90
CA ASP A 218 -13.11 -21.65 -5.83
C ASP A 218 -12.03 -22.54 -5.20
N GLY A 219 -12.43 -23.65 -4.61
CA GLY A 219 -11.56 -24.58 -3.90
C GLY A 219 -11.19 -24.12 -2.50
N GLU A 220 -10.17 -24.74 -1.92
CA GLU A 220 -9.71 -24.44 -0.57
C GLU A 220 -8.18 -24.57 -0.42
N ILE A 221 -7.61 -23.79 0.48
CA ILE A 221 -6.22 -23.90 0.92
C ILE A 221 -6.23 -24.30 2.38
N LEU A 222 -5.55 -25.39 2.70
CA LEU A 222 -5.35 -25.85 4.06
C LEU A 222 -3.92 -25.60 4.47
N ILE A 223 -3.74 -25.07 5.68
CA ILE A 223 -2.47 -25.02 6.39
C ILE A 223 -2.63 -25.82 7.66
N ASP A 224 -1.75 -26.76 7.92
CA ASP A 224 -1.78 -27.65 9.07
C ASP A 224 -3.15 -28.36 9.24
N GLY A 225 -3.77 -28.72 8.11
CA GLY A 225 -5.07 -29.41 8.08
C GLY A 225 -6.29 -28.53 8.30
N VAL A 226 -6.11 -27.21 8.49
CA VAL A 226 -7.18 -26.24 8.72
C VAL A 226 -7.29 -25.29 7.54
N ASN A 227 -8.52 -24.97 7.12
CA ASN A 227 -8.73 -24.00 6.03
C ASN A 227 -8.22 -22.61 6.48
N ILE A 228 -7.45 -21.97 5.60
CA ILE A 228 -6.87 -20.64 5.90
C ILE A 228 -7.93 -19.58 6.21
N LYS A 229 -9.17 -19.75 5.73
CA LYS A 229 -10.31 -18.86 6.00
C LYS A 229 -10.77 -18.93 7.46
N ASP A 230 -10.57 -20.06 8.11
CA ASP A 230 -11.03 -20.29 9.46
C ASP A 230 -10.03 -19.79 10.52
N TYR A 231 -8.77 -19.62 10.14
CA TYR A 231 -7.75 -19.09 11.03
C TYR A 231 -7.98 -17.64 11.43
N LYS A 232 -7.71 -17.30 12.69
CA LYS A 232 -7.42 -15.94 13.08
C LYS A 232 -6.16 -15.46 12.38
N LEU A 233 -6.23 -14.35 11.64
CA LEU A 233 -5.15 -13.87 10.80
C LEU A 233 -3.83 -13.68 11.57
N GLU A 234 -3.91 -13.15 12.80
CA GLU A 234 -2.75 -13.01 13.67
C GLU A 234 -2.04 -14.35 13.92
N TYR A 235 -2.81 -15.43 14.15
CA TYR A 235 -2.24 -16.76 14.35
C TYR A 235 -1.66 -17.32 13.04
N LEU A 236 -2.40 -17.22 11.93
CA LEU A 236 -1.93 -17.64 10.61
C LEU A 236 -0.59 -16.97 10.25
N TYR A 237 -0.50 -15.67 10.49
CA TYR A 237 0.72 -14.94 10.19
C TYR A 237 1.91 -15.36 11.08
N LYS A 238 1.69 -15.85 12.30
CA LYS A 238 2.77 -16.41 13.14
C LYS A 238 3.35 -17.70 12.56
N LEU A 239 2.54 -18.50 11.85
CA LEU A 239 2.99 -19.75 11.21
C LEU A 239 3.84 -19.52 9.96
N ILE A 240 3.75 -18.36 9.31
CA ILE A 240 4.34 -18.08 8.00
C ILE A 240 5.48 -17.06 8.11
N GLY A 241 6.63 -17.36 7.53
CA GLY A 241 7.73 -16.42 7.27
C GLY A 241 7.76 -16.05 5.80
N TYR A 242 7.41 -14.81 5.46
CA TYR A 242 7.29 -14.36 4.08
C TYR A 242 8.42 -13.40 3.69
N VAL A 243 9.10 -13.70 2.60
CA VAL A 243 10.10 -12.84 1.97
C VAL A 243 9.61 -12.42 0.59
N PRO A 244 9.19 -11.17 0.41
CA PRO A 244 8.67 -10.68 -0.85
C PRO A 244 9.78 -10.50 -1.89
N GLN A 245 9.40 -10.48 -3.17
CA GLN A 245 10.29 -10.24 -4.31
C GLN A 245 11.09 -8.92 -4.16
N ARG A 246 10.44 -7.86 -3.69
CA ARG A 246 11.08 -6.60 -3.32
C ARG A 246 11.18 -6.47 -1.82
N ALA A 247 12.38 -6.56 -1.29
CA ALA A 247 12.61 -6.34 0.13
C ALA A 247 12.24 -4.92 0.57
N VAL A 248 11.33 -4.84 1.54
CA VAL A 248 10.93 -3.59 2.18
C VAL A 248 11.55 -3.52 3.56
N LEU A 249 12.30 -2.44 3.82
CA LEU A 249 12.85 -2.14 5.13
C LEU A 249 12.24 -0.85 5.68
N PHE A 250 12.06 -0.84 6.98
CA PHE A 250 11.48 0.28 7.72
C PHE A 250 12.58 1.17 8.29
N ASN A 251 12.26 2.43 8.48
CA ASN A 251 13.15 3.36 9.19
C ASN A 251 13.39 2.87 10.61
N GLY A 252 14.64 2.77 11.02
CA GLY A 252 15.04 2.23 12.31
C GLY A 252 16.45 1.66 12.28
N THR A 253 16.73 0.59 13.03
CA THR A 253 18.02 -0.09 13.01
C THR A 253 17.97 -1.40 12.23
N VAL A 254 19.12 -2.00 11.94
CA VAL A 254 19.21 -3.36 11.38
C VAL A 254 18.51 -4.33 12.32
N ASN A 255 18.78 -4.25 13.62
CA ASN A 255 18.15 -5.07 14.66
C ASN A 255 16.62 -4.97 14.60
N SER A 256 16.05 -3.75 14.61
CA SER A 256 14.60 -3.53 14.56
C SER A 256 13.96 -4.03 13.26
N ASN A 257 14.71 -4.06 12.16
CA ASN A 257 14.24 -4.60 10.90
C ASN A 257 14.25 -6.13 10.86
N ILE A 258 15.20 -6.79 11.51
CA ILE A 258 15.25 -8.26 11.57
C ILE A 258 14.25 -8.80 12.59
N SER A 259 14.08 -8.14 13.74
CA SER A 259 13.08 -8.50 14.76
C SER A 259 11.68 -8.01 14.46
N TYR A 260 11.44 -7.46 13.25
CA TYR A 260 10.17 -6.85 12.90
C TYR A 260 9.03 -7.87 12.84
N GLY A 261 7.94 -7.56 13.55
CA GLY A 261 6.72 -8.34 13.55
C GLY A 261 6.60 -9.30 14.72
N GLU A 262 5.47 -10.00 14.77
CA GLU A 262 5.19 -11.00 15.80
C GLU A 262 5.65 -12.39 15.34
N ALA A 263 6.21 -13.14 16.30
CA ALA A 263 6.59 -14.53 16.15
C ALA A 263 5.91 -15.37 17.22
N MET A 264 5.96 -16.71 17.12
CA MET A 264 5.45 -17.61 18.17
C MET A 264 6.19 -17.42 19.50
N GLU A 265 7.50 -17.11 19.42
CA GLU A 265 8.34 -16.81 20.56
C GLU A 265 9.01 -15.44 20.39
N LYS A 266 9.32 -14.78 21.51
CA LYS A 266 10.06 -13.51 21.48
C LYS A 266 11.43 -13.69 20.79
N ILE A 267 11.70 -12.87 19.77
CA ILE A 267 12.97 -12.90 19.04
C ILE A 267 14.06 -12.30 19.95
N SER A 268 15.08 -13.10 20.26
CA SER A 268 16.25 -12.67 21.04
C SER A 268 17.37 -12.18 20.14
N ASP A 269 18.29 -11.35 20.67
CA ASP A 269 19.46 -10.86 19.94
C ASP A 269 20.32 -12.01 19.40
N LYS A 270 20.40 -13.12 20.15
CA LYS A 270 21.10 -14.33 19.69
C LYS A 270 20.47 -14.92 18.43
N LYS A 271 19.12 -15.00 18.38
CA LYS A 271 18.38 -15.46 17.19
C LYS A 271 18.57 -14.50 16.01
N ILE A 272 18.65 -13.19 16.25
CA ILE A 272 18.91 -12.18 15.21
C ILE A 272 20.28 -12.40 14.55
N VAL A 273 21.32 -12.58 15.36
CA VAL A 273 22.67 -12.84 14.84
C VAL A 273 22.75 -14.18 14.10
N GLU A 274 22.12 -15.23 14.64
CA GLU A 274 22.06 -16.55 13.99
C GLU A 274 21.34 -16.46 12.63
N ALA A 275 20.17 -15.84 12.57
CA ALA A 275 19.42 -15.62 11.35
C ALA A 275 20.22 -14.83 10.31
N SER A 276 20.97 -13.82 10.75
CA SER A 276 21.80 -13.00 9.89
C SER A 276 23.00 -13.79 9.31
N LYS A 277 23.55 -14.72 10.06
CA LYS A 277 24.61 -15.63 9.56
C LYS A 277 24.06 -16.56 8.51
N VAL A 278 22.92 -17.20 8.74
CA VAL A 278 22.26 -18.07 7.76
C VAL A 278 21.92 -17.29 6.48
N ALA A 279 21.42 -16.06 6.60
CA ALA A 279 21.10 -15.20 5.48
C ALA A 279 22.32 -14.52 4.82
N GLN A 280 23.55 -14.84 5.25
CA GLN A 280 24.79 -14.22 4.79
C GLN A 280 24.80 -12.69 4.97
N ALA A 281 24.08 -12.18 5.97
CA ALA A 281 23.96 -10.75 6.27
C ALA A 281 24.97 -10.27 7.31
N ASP A 282 25.39 -11.15 8.24
CA ASP A 282 26.25 -10.82 9.38
C ASP A 282 27.59 -10.18 8.94
N GLU A 283 28.19 -10.64 7.84
CA GLU A 283 29.46 -10.13 7.34
C GLU A 283 29.40 -8.63 7.00
N PHE A 284 28.35 -8.18 6.30
CA PHE A 284 28.25 -6.75 5.97
C PHE A 284 27.71 -5.93 7.13
N ILE A 285 26.81 -6.50 7.97
CA ILE A 285 26.31 -5.82 9.16
C ILE A 285 27.44 -5.50 10.13
N SER A 286 28.35 -6.45 10.37
CA SER A 286 29.52 -6.25 11.24
C SER A 286 30.54 -5.22 10.73
N LYS A 287 30.45 -4.85 9.43
CA LYS A 287 31.28 -3.81 8.82
C LYS A 287 30.62 -2.42 8.85
N MET A 288 29.35 -2.32 9.29
CA MET A 288 28.68 -1.04 9.48
C MET A 288 29.16 -0.40 10.80
N ASP A 289 29.12 0.94 10.87
CA ASP A 289 29.68 1.70 11.98
C ASP A 289 29.14 1.27 13.36
N ASP A 290 27.83 1.01 13.46
CA ASP A 290 27.16 0.58 14.69
C ASP A 290 26.66 -0.87 14.62
N GLY A 291 27.13 -1.68 13.67
CA GLY A 291 26.75 -3.08 13.50
C GLY A 291 25.23 -3.26 13.39
N TYR A 292 24.64 -4.06 14.28
CA TYR A 292 23.18 -4.30 14.30
C TYR A 292 22.34 -3.08 14.69
N GLU A 293 22.93 -2.09 15.36
CA GLU A 293 22.26 -0.83 15.70
C GLU A 293 22.42 0.26 14.61
N SER A 294 23.11 -0.07 13.52
CA SER A 294 23.26 0.85 12.39
C SER A 294 21.91 1.25 11.81
N HIS A 295 21.81 2.55 11.51
CA HIS A 295 20.57 3.16 11.03
C HIS A 295 20.23 2.74 9.59
N ILE A 296 18.99 2.30 9.39
CA ILE A 296 18.36 2.03 8.10
C ILE A 296 17.40 3.18 7.79
N ALA A 297 17.63 3.87 6.69
CA ALA A 297 16.74 4.94 6.21
C ALA A 297 15.43 4.36 5.67
N GLN A 298 14.39 5.19 5.57
CA GLN A 298 13.09 4.81 5.01
C GLN A 298 13.23 4.10 3.65
N GLY A 299 12.68 2.90 3.53
CA GLY A 299 12.81 2.06 2.34
C GLY A 299 14.23 1.51 2.11
N GLY A 300 15.15 1.65 3.10
CA GLY A 300 16.52 1.17 3.01
C GLY A 300 17.36 1.88 1.94
N THR A 301 17.11 3.15 1.66
CA THR A 301 17.78 3.89 0.56
C THR A 301 19.30 4.01 0.73
N ASN A 302 19.80 3.79 1.94
CA ASN A 302 21.21 3.85 2.31
C ASN A 302 21.96 2.50 2.19
N ILE A 303 21.30 1.43 1.75
CA ILE A 303 21.92 0.11 1.56
C ILE A 303 21.59 -0.49 0.19
N SER A 304 22.40 -1.42 -0.28
CA SER A 304 22.26 -2.07 -1.60
C SER A 304 21.04 -3.01 -1.66
N GLY A 305 20.55 -3.30 -2.88
CA GLY A 305 19.43 -4.22 -3.08
C GLY A 305 19.68 -5.62 -2.51
N GLY A 306 20.86 -6.18 -2.73
CA GLY A 306 21.24 -7.48 -2.17
C GLY A 306 21.36 -7.49 -0.64
N GLN A 307 21.79 -6.38 -0.03
CA GLN A 307 21.80 -6.22 1.43
C GLN A 307 20.39 -6.16 2.00
N LYS A 308 19.48 -5.39 1.36
CA LYS A 308 18.05 -5.36 1.73
C LYS A 308 17.44 -6.75 1.73
N GLN A 309 17.71 -7.50 0.66
CA GLN A 309 17.17 -8.85 0.50
C GLN A 309 17.67 -9.78 1.59
N ARG A 310 18.96 -9.73 1.93
CA ARG A 310 19.54 -10.54 3.02
C ARG A 310 18.96 -10.17 4.39
N ILE A 311 18.71 -8.89 4.68
CA ILE A 311 18.01 -8.47 5.91
C ILE A 311 16.56 -8.98 5.92
N ALA A 312 15.84 -8.94 4.80
CA ALA A 312 14.47 -9.46 4.71
C ALA A 312 14.44 -10.99 4.90
N ILE A 313 15.43 -11.72 4.37
CA ILE A 313 15.58 -13.15 4.62
C ILE A 313 15.92 -13.40 6.10
N SER A 314 16.84 -12.62 6.71
CA SER A 314 17.14 -12.70 8.15
C SER A 314 15.88 -12.50 9.01
N ARG A 315 15.02 -11.55 8.65
CA ARG A 315 13.73 -11.32 9.32
C ARG A 315 12.84 -12.57 9.33
N ALA A 316 12.70 -13.22 8.18
CA ALA A 316 11.91 -14.45 8.06
C ALA A 316 12.51 -15.59 8.88
N ILE A 317 13.84 -15.75 8.86
CA ILE A 317 14.56 -16.79 9.62
C ILE A 317 14.45 -16.53 11.13
N ALA A 318 14.66 -15.28 11.58
CA ALA A 318 14.62 -14.92 13.00
C ALA A 318 13.24 -15.20 13.62
N LYS A 319 12.17 -15.09 12.84
CA LYS A 319 10.80 -15.41 13.23
C LYS A 319 10.61 -16.91 13.53
N ASN A 320 11.42 -17.78 12.95
CA ASN A 320 11.37 -19.24 13.08
C ASN A 320 9.97 -19.84 12.85
N PRO A 321 9.35 -19.58 11.69
CA PRO A 321 8.01 -20.04 11.34
C PRO A 321 8.04 -21.53 10.94
N GLU A 322 6.87 -22.14 10.82
CA GLU A 322 6.69 -23.51 10.33
C GLU A 322 6.74 -23.60 8.79
N ILE A 323 6.42 -22.49 8.13
CA ILE A 323 6.35 -22.36 6.67
C ILE A 323 7.12 -21.13 6.24
N TYR A 324 8.11 -21.32 5.39
CA TYR A 324 8.85 -20.25 4.73
C TYR A 324 8.36 -20.05 3.31
N ILE A 325 8.18 -18.81 2.91
CA ILE A 325 7.79 -18.42 1.55
C ILE A 325 8.82 -17.42 1.01
N PHE A 326 9.48 -17.78 -0.08
CA PHE A 326 10.47 -16.96 -0.78
C PHE A 326 9.94 -16.61 -2.17
N ASP A 327 9.43 -15.39 -2.37
CA ASP A 327 8.94 -14.94 -3.66
C ASP A 327 10.08 -14.28 -4.45
N ASP A 328 10.72 -15.02 -5.35
CA ASP A 328 11.87 -14.62 -6.19
C ASP A 328 12.98 -13.88 -5.41
N SER A 329 13.16 -14.27 -4.15
CA SER A 329 13.95 -13.54 -3.17
C SER A 329 15.47 -13.68 -3.36
N PHE A 330 15.92 -14.56 -4.23
CA PHE A 330 17.34 -14.85 -4.47
C PHE A 330 17.89 -14.16 -5.71
N SER A 331 17.02 -13.60 -6.58
CA SER A 331 17.41 -13.01 -7.86
C SER A 331 18.30 -11.77 -7.75
N ALA A 332 18.22 -11.04 -6.63
CA ALA A 332 19.02 -9.85 -6.36
C ALA A 332 20.43 -10.14 -5.78
N LEU A 333 20.75 -11.42 -5.54
CA LEU A 333 22.03 -11.84 -4.98
C LEU A 333 23.01 -12.25 -6.07
N ASP A 334 24.31 -12.08 -5.78
CA ASP A 334 25.36 -12.65 -6.60
C ASP A 334 25.39 -14.19 -6.45
N TYR A 335 25.91 -14.86 -7.48
CA TYR A 335 25.86 -16.32 -7.59
C TYR A 335 26.51 -17.05 -6.39
N LYS A 336 27.63 -16.53 -5.86
CA LYS A 336 28.35 -17.13 -4.73
C LYS A 336 27.56 -17.02 -3.44
N THR A 337 27.07 -15.82 -3.15
CA THR A 337 26.24 -15.56 -1.96
C THR A 337 24.94 -16.35 -2.02
N ASP A 338 24.27 -16.42 -3.17
CA ASP A 338 23.05 -17.21 -3.37
C ASP A 338 23.29 -18.71 -3.08
N ALA A 339 24.35 -19.30 -3.62
CA ALA A 339 24.66 -20.72 -3.41
C ALA A 339 24.92 -21.05 -1.94
N VAL A 340 25.71 -20.23 -1.23
CA VAL A 340 26.02 -20.43 0.19
C VAL A 340 24.76 -20.23 1.04
N LEU A 341 24.01 -19.16 0.80
CA LEU A 341 22.78 -18.86 1.53
C LEU A 341 21.77 -20.01 1.41
N ARG A 342 21.52 -20.52 0.21
CA ARG A 342 20.59 -21.64 0.01
C ARG A 342 21.06 -22.94 0.69
N SER A 343 22.37 -23.20 0.70
CA SER A 343 22.94 -24.36 1.42
C SER A 343 22.67 -24.23 2.93
N GLU A 344 22.94 -23.06 3.52
CA GLU A 344 22.72 -22.83 4.95
C GLU A 344 21.22 -22.78 5.28
N LEU A 345 20.41 -22.18 4.43
CA LEU A 345 18.96 -22.13 4.58
C LEU A 345 18.36 -23.55 4.60
N LYS A 346 18.74 -24.42 3.66
CA LYS A 346 18.28 -25.81 3.62
C LYS A 346 18.58 -26.58 4.92
N LYS A 347 19.75 -26.35 5.51
CA LYS A 347 20.11 -26.97 6.80
C LYS A 347 19.25 -26.42 7.94
N TYR A 348 19.02 -25.12 7.95
CA TYR A 348 18.26 -24.45 8.99
C TYR A 348 16.76 -24.78 8.93
N THR A 349 16.19 -24.85 7.73
CA THR A 349 14.75 -25.07 7.50
C THR A 349 14.36 -26.54 7.32
N LYS A 350 15.24 -27.50 7.66
CA LYS A 350 15.00 -28.94 7.47
C LYS A 350 13.72 -29.47 8.15
N ASP A 351 13.32 -28.84 9.26
CA ASP A 351 12.12 -29.19 10.03
C ASP A 351 10.92 -28.25 9.74
N ALA A 352 11.03 -27.39 8.72
CA ALA A 352 10.02 -26.46 8.27
C ALA A 352 9.79 -26.60 6.77
N THR A 353 8.58 -26.29 6.30
CA THR A 353 8.25 -26.35 4.88
C THR A 353 8.70 -25.07 4.17
N SER A 354 9.35 -25.21 3.02
CA SER A 354 9.84 -24.09 2.25
C SER A 354 9.17 -24.02 0.89
N LEU A 355 8.53 -22.90 0.59
CA LEU A 355 7.93 -22.58 -0.70
C LEU A 355 8.80 -21.56 -1.42
N ILE A 356 9.29 -21.89 -2.59
CA ILE A 356 10.23 -21.06 -3.35
C ILE A 356 9.63 -20.72 -4.72
N VAL A 357 9.32 -19.48 -4.95
CA VAL A 357 9.07 -18.97 -6.30
C VAL A 357 10.41 -18.55 -6.90
N ALA A 358 10.73 -19.08 -8.07
CA ALA A 358 11.96 -18.72 -8.76
C ALA A 358 11.75 -18.61 -10.28
N GLN A 359 12.61 -17.81 -10.88
CA GLN A 359 12.71 -17.68 -12.35
C GLN A 359 13.91 -18.47 -12.88
N ARG A 360 14.84 -18.91 -12.01
CA ARG A 360 16.07 -19.63 -12.39
C ARG A 360 15.98 -21.10 -12.00
N ILE A 361 16.24 -21.97 -12.96
CA ILE A 361 16.30 -23.43 -12.74
C ILE A 361 17.33 -23.78 -11.66
N GLY A 362 18.51 -23.18 -11.69
CA GLY A 362 19.58 -23.42 -10.70
C GLY A 362 19.15 -23.14 -9.25
N THR A 363 18.10 -22.37 -9.03
CA THR A 363 17.57 -22.10 -7.68
C THR A 363 16.70 -23.26 -7.17
N ILE A 364 16.02 -23.98 -8.06
CA ILE A 364 14.96 -24.93 -7.71
C ILE A 364 15.25 -26.39 -8.08
N MET A 365 16.34 -26.67 -8.80
CA MET A 365 16.66 -28.02 -9.28
C MET A 365 16.81 -29.07 -8.16
N ASN A 366 17.09 -28.63 -6.92
CA ASN A 366 17.22 -29.51 -5.75
C ASN A 366 15.97 -29.47 -4.84
N ALA A 367 14.85 -28.94 -5.32
CA ALA A 367 13.58 -28.97 -4.60
C ALA A 367 12.97 -30.39 -4.64
N ASP A 368 12.29 -30.77 -3.55
CA ASP A 368 11.64 -32.07 -3.44
C ASP A 368 10.47 -32.21 -4.41
N LYS A 369 9.83 -31.06 -4.70
CA LYS A 369 8.73 -30.95 -5.65
C LYS A 369 8.80 -29.63 -6.40
N ILE A 370 8.65 -29.66 -7.71
CA ILE A 370 8.58 -28.48 -8.56
C ILE A 370 7.20 -28.48 -9.24
N ILE A 371 6.52 -27.35 -9.16
CA ILE A 371 5.23 -27.11 -9.81
C ILE A 371 5.46 -26.12 -10.94
N VAL A 372 5.16 -26.55 -12.14
CA VAL A 372 5.30 -25.74 -13.36
C VAL A 372 3.96 -25.07 -13.66
N LEU A 373 3.94 -23.75 -13.64
CA LEU A 373 2.77 -22.94 -13.93
C LEU A 373 2.86 -22.36 -15.35
N ASP A 374 1.82 -22.55 -16.12
CA ASP A 374 1.65 -21.90 -17.41
C ASP A 374 0.19 -21.44 -17.57
N ASN A 375 0.00 -20.17 -17.96
CA ASN A 375 -1.32 -19.53 -18.14
C ASN A 375 -2.32 -19.78 -16.97
N GLY A 376 -1.79 -19.79 -15.73
CA GLY A 376 -2.60 -19.98 -14.52
C GLY A 376 -2.92 -21.44 -14.18
N GLU A 377 -2.43 -22.40 -14.93
CA GLU A 377 -2.63 -23.84 -14.72
C GLU A 377 -1.34 -24.54 -14.31
N SER A 378 -1.46 -25.63 -13.55
CA SER A 378 -0.33 -26.51 -13.23
C SER A 378 -0.14 -27.51 -14.35
N VAL A 379 0.88 -27.28 -15.20
CA VAL A 379 1.19 -28.13 -16.38
C VAL A 379 2.19 -29.23 -16.10
N GLY A 380 2.82 -29.24 -14.92
CA GLY A 380 3.74 -30.28 -14.51
C GLY A 380 4.03 -30.23 -13.01
N VAL A 381 4.11 -31.41 -12.39
CA VAL A 381 4.45 -31.57 -10.97
C VAL A 381 5.41 -32.74 -10.84
N GLY A 382 6.56 -32.55 -10.20
CA GLY A 382 7.56 -33.60 -10.00
C GLY A 382 8.93 -33.04 -9.60
N THR A 383 9.92 -33.88 -9.60
CA THR A 383 11.34 -33.51 -9.41
C THR A 383 11.92 -32.92 -10.71
N HIS A 384 13.09 -32.31 -10.61
CA HIS A 384 13.82 -31.78 -11.78
C HIS A 384 13.98 -32.83 -12.90
N GLU A 385 14.39 -34.04 -12.55
CA GLU A 385 14.64 -35.11 -13.51
C GLU A 385 13.34 -35.63 -14.16
N GLU A 386 12.27 -35.74 -13.40
CA GLU A 386 10.95 -36.16 -13.89
C GLU A 386 10.39 -35.12 -14.86
N LEU A 387 10.48 -33.84 -14.51
CA LEU A 387 9.94 -32.75 -15.34
C LEU A 387 10.73 -32.51 -16.62
N LEU A 388 12.05 -32.77 -16.62
CA LEU A 388 12.85 -32.74 -17.86
C LEU A 388 12.37 -33.78 -18.89
N LYS A 389 11.74 -34.88 -18.43
CA LYS A 389 11.25 -35.97 -19.28
C LYS A 389 9.78 -35.79 -19.65
N SER A 390 8.96 -35.27 -18.70
CA SER A 390 7.49 -35.29 -18.80
C SER A 390 6.86 -33.95 -19.12
N CYS A 391 7.54 -32.81 -18.87
CA CYS A 391 6.97 -31.47 -19.03
C CYS A 391 7.75 -30.64 -20.06
N GLU A 392 7.14 -30.42 -21.23
CA GLU A 392 7.79 -29.69 -22.31
C GLU A 392 8.04 -28.21 -21.94
N VAL A 393 7.12 -27.55 -21.19
CA VAL A 393 7.30 -26.19 -20.72
C VAL A 393 8.50 -26.07 -19.78
N TYR A 394 8.66 -27.02 -18.85
CA TYR A 394 9.82 -27.06 -17.96
C TYR A 394 11.13 -27.25 -18.72
N LYS A 395 11.12 -28.16 -19.69
CA LYS A 395 12.28 -28.45 -20.52
C LYS A 395 12.70 -27.23 -21.36
N GLN A 396 11.76 -26.48 -21.93
CA GLN A 396 12.06 -25.25 -22.65
C GLN A 396 12.69 -24.20 -21.74
N ILE A 397 12.17 -24.01 -20.52
CA ILE A 397 12.76 -23.12 -19.54
C ILE A 397 14.19 -23.57 -19.17
N ALA A 398 14.37 -24.87 -18.94
CA ALA A 398 15.70 -25.42 -18.58
C ALA A 398 16.71 -25.27 -19.72
N LEU A 399 16.33 -25.55 -20.96
CA LEU A 399 17.19 -25.38 -22.14
C LEU A 399 17.58 -23.93 -22.41
N SER A 400 16.74 -22.98 -22.01
CA SER A 400 17.05 -21.55 -22.14
C SER A 400 18.07 -21.03 -21.12
N GLN A 401 18.29 -21.77 -20.00
CA GLN A 401 19.08 -21.31 -18.87
C GLN A 401 20.31 -22.16 -18.56
N LEU A 402 20.29 -23.45 -18.89
CA LEU A 402 21.36 -24.39 -18.62
C LEU A 402 22.13 -24.72 -19.89
N SER A 403 23.46 -24.90 -19.75
CA SER A 403 24.28 -25.42 -20.83
C SER A 403 23.96 -26.90 -21.12
N LYS A 404 24.29 -27.38 -22.34
CA LYS A 404 24.09 -28.79 -22.69
C LYS A 404 24.85 -29.76 -21.74
N GLU A 405 26.03 -29.35 -21.28
CA GLU A 405 26.82 -30.12 -20.35
C GLU A 405 26.21 -30.26 -18.95
N GLU A 406 25.55 -29.18 -18.46
CA GLU A 406 24.82 -29.18 -17.18
C GLU A 406 23.56 -30.05 -17.26
N LEU A 407 22.89 -30.07 -18.40
CA LEU A 407 21.70 -30.91 -18.66
C LEU A 407 22.05 -32.39 -18.78
N ASP A 408 23.22 -32.74 -19.36
CA ASP A 408 23.65 -34.11 -19.50
C ASP A 408 24.24 -34.68 -18.19
N ASN A 409 24.88 -33.84 -17.35
CA ASN A 409 25.29 -34.21 -16.00
C ASN A 409 24.09 -34.44 -15.05
N ALA A 410 22.96 -33.81 -15.27
CA ALA A 410 21.70 -34.06 -14.55
C ALA A 410 21.02 -35.37 -14.94
N LYS A 411 21.38 -35.95 -16.09
CA LYS A 411 20.87 -37.27 -16.56
C LYS A 411 21.73 -38.46 -16.04
N THR A 412 22.89 -38.18 -15.46
CA THR A 412 23.90 -39.21 -15.14
C THR A 412 24.07 -39.42 -13.62
N LYS A 413 23.36 -38.68 -12.79
CA LYS A 413 23.25 -38.91 -11.35
C LYS A 413 21.84 -39.45 -11.00
#